data_6d6029520ebf58108aff1957746e9583
#
_entry.id   6d6029520ebf58108aff1957746e9583
#
_cell.length_a   1.000
_cell.length_b   1.000
_cell.length_c   1.000
_cell.angle_alpha   90.00
_cell.angle_beta   90.00
_cell.angle_gamma   90.00
#
_symmetry.space_group_name_H-M   'P 1'
#
loop_
_entity.id
_entity.type
_entity.pdbx_description
1 polymer ?
#
loop_
_entity_poly.entity_id
_entity_poly.type
_entity_poly.pdbx_seq_one_letter_code
_entity_poly.pdbx_strand_id
1 'polypeptide(L)'
;MAFLHIEDAARAALLELGLSLPKSFEPDRFHVVDDEDGKRGNGAGRLKIFADGKGGYCQNWRTGARKSFFLEGEGQAKPLNKRERQRIERERRKRQAEQAAKQDQAAKRALSIWQEAKPATENHPYLVRKQIKPNGARLGRWRRLIQDKGGNRATLTIENALLLPLFDPSGTIRSLQAIFPAKHPVLERDKDFLPAGGLAGLLWWIGQRSNQPGETVLIAEGFATAATLHEQTGQRVYMAFTAGNLLAVGRTVRERLPSANIVFAADNDTKTAGNPGVTKAYEAAAAVGGSVAVPPIHGDFNDYQLFLNGGGYVE
;
A
#
# COMPACT_ATOMS: atom_id res chain seq x y z
N MET A 1 36.31 4.82 -6.15
CA MET A 1 36.77 4.39 -7.49
C MET A 1 36.20 5.36 -8.51
N ALA A 2 37.01 5.82 -9.43
CA ALA A 2 36.59 6.65 -10.54
C ALA A 2 36.21 5.75 -11.72
N PHE A 3 35.05 5.97 -12.32
CA PHE A 3 34.54 5.17 -13.44
C PHE A 3 34.53 6.03 -14.71
N LEU A 4 35.07 5.49 -15.81
CA LEU A 4 35.06 6.10 -17.13
C LEU A 4 33.78 5.77 -17.91
N HIS A 5 33.12 4.62 -17.60
CA HIS A 5 31.90 4.20 -18.25
C HIS A 5 30.75 4.10 -17.24
N ILE A 6 29.61 4.62 -17.63
CA ILE A 6 28.41 4.68 -16.74
C ILE A 6 27.91 3.29 -16.35
N GLU A 7 28.07 2.32 -17.21
CA GLU A 7 27.68 0.93 -16.92
C GLU A 7 28.52 0.33 -15.80
N ASP A 8 29.83 0.62 -15.75
CA ASP A 8 30.70 0.10 -14.69
C ASP A 8 30.36 0.75 -13.34
N ALA A 9 30.07 2.05 -13.34
CA ALA A 9 29.58 2.76 -12.15
C ALA A 9 28.24 2.19 -11.66
N ALA A 10 27.32 1.91 -12.59
CA ALA A 10 26.03 1.30 -12.27
C ALA A 10 26.16 -0.13 -11.75
N ARG A 11 27.03 -0.95 -12.36
CA ARG A 11 27.33 -2.32 -11.90
C ARG A 11 27.89 -2.32 -10.48
N ALA A 12 28.88 -1.50 -10.20
CA ALA A 12 29.46 -1.39 -8.86
C ALA A 12 28.42 -0.98 -7.80
N ALA A 13 27.55 -0.01 -8.13
CA ALA A 13 26.51 0.44 -7.23
C ALA A 13 25.42 -0.61 -6.98
N LEU A 14 25.04 -1.39 -8.00
CA LEU A 14 24.08 -2.50 -7.85
C LEU A 14 24.65 -3.61 -6.97
N LEU A 15 25.86 -4.06 -7.24
CA LEU A 15 26.53 -5.11 -6.45
C LEU A 15 26.69 -4.72 -4.98
N GLU A 16 27.01 -3.46 -4.69
CA GLU A 16 27.12 -2.97 -3.32
C GLU A 16 25.77 -3.01 -2.55
N LEU A 17 24.65 -2.92 -3.27
CA LEU A 17 23.31 -3.04 -2.68
C LEU A 17 22.76 -4.47 -2.72
N GLY A 18 23.56 -5.48 -3.11
CA GLY A 18 23.10 -6.87 -3.26
C GLY A 18 22.04 -7.04 -4.34
N LEU A 19 22.15 -6.26 -5.43
CA LEU A 19 21.19 -6.28 -6.53
C LEU A 19 21.79 -6.95 -7.78
N SER A 20 20.98 -7.76 -8.45
CA SER A 20 21.34 -8.39 -9.72
C SER A 20 21.53 -7.36 -10.84
N LEU A 21 22.24 -7.76 -11.90
CA LEU A 21 22.48 -6.87 -13.04
C LEU A 21 21.29 -6.89 -14.01
N PRO A 22 20.91 -5.74 -14.59
CA PRO A 22 19.90 -5.69 -15.64
C PRO A 22 20.43 -6.27 -16.97
N LYS A 23 19.52 -6.61 -17.88
CA LYS A 23 19.88 -7.09 -19.23
C LYS A 23 20.48 -5.98 -20.11
N SER A 24 20.17 -4.72 -19.84
CA SER A 24 20.70 -3.54 -20.54
C SER A 24 20.81 -2.37 -19.56
N PHE A 25 21.63 -1.37 -19.91
CA PHE A 25 21.86 -0.15 -19.13
C PHE A 25 21.38 1.11 -19.88
N GLU A 26 20.17 1.02 -20.48
CA GLU A 26 19.61 2.13 -21.26
C GLU A 26 19.36 3.37 -20.37
N PRO A 27 19.86 4.57 -20.77
CA PRO A 27 19.58 5.81 -20.07
C PRO A 27 18.09 6.17 -20.11
N ASP A 28 17.67 7.01 -19.15
CA ASP A 28 16.31 7.53 -18.96
C ASP A 28 15.18 6.48 -18.78
N ARG A 29 15.56 5.24 -18.57
CA ARG A 29 14.64 4.13 -18.31
C ARG A 29 14.82 3.58 -16.89
N PHE A 30 13.72 3.15 -16.26
CA PHE A 30 13.79 2.34 -15.04
C PHE A 30 14.03 0.88 -15.38
N HIS A 31 15.10 0.33 -14.82
CA HIS A 31 15.38 -1.10 -14.87
C HIS A 31 14.97 -1.73 -13.55
N VAL A 32 14.18 -2.80 -13.64
CA VAL A 32 13.80 -3.63 -12.50
C VAL A 32 14.81 -4.77 -12.40
N VAL A 33 15.38 -4.95 -11.22
CA VAL A 33 16.38 -5.98 -10.94
C VAL A 33 16.02 -6.72 -9.65
N ASP A 34 16.53 -7.92 -9.46
CA ASP A 34 16.28 -8.70 -8.27
C ASP A 34 17.26 -8.34 -7.14
N ASP A 35 16.80 -8.52 -5.92
CA ASP A 35 17.68 -8.63 -4.74
C ASP A 35 18.22 -10.07 -4.71
N GLU A 36 19.55 -10.22 -4.62
CA GLU A 36 20.24 -11.52 -4.71
C GLU A 36 19.91 -12.46 -3.54
N ASP A 37 19.57 -11.89 -2.36
CA ASP A 37 19.15 -12.65 -1.17
C ASP A 37 17.67 -13.05 -1.22
N GLY A 38 16.93 -12.70 -2.28
CA GLY A 38 15.53 -12.97 -2.45
C GLY A 38 15.22 -14.11 -3.42
N LYS A 39 13.94 -14.47 -3.55
CA LYS A 39 13.50 -15.41 -4.60
C LYS A 39 13.78 -14.77 -5.98
N ARG A 40 14.22 -15.60 -6.94
CA ARG A 40 14.42 -15.18 -8.33
C ARG A 40 13.14 -14.57 -8.90
N GLY A 41 13.24 -13.41 -9.56
CA GLY A 41 12.09 -12.65 -10.07
C GLY A 41 11.41 -11.78 -9.02
N ASN A 42 12.06 -11.49 -7.88
CA ASN A 42 11.49 -10.67 -6.81
C ASN A 42 11.33 -9.18 -7.19
N GLY A 43 12.09 -8.69 -8.16
CA GLY A 43 12.01 -7.33 -8.67
C GLY A 43 12.18 -6.24 -7.60
N ALA A 44 12.91 -6.51 -6.52
CA ALA A 44 13.05 -5.60 -5.39
C ALA A 44 13.99 -4.42 -5.66
N GLY A 45 14.79 -4.49 -6.69
CA GLY A 45 15.74 -3.44 -7.05
C GLY A 45 15.24 -2.52 -8.16
N ARG A 46 15.72 -1.28 -8.14
CA ARG A 46 15.51 -0.29 -9.21
C ARG A 46 16.84 0.36 -9.55
N LEU A 47 17.12 0.47 -10.84
CA LEU A 47 18.21 1.25 -11.40
C LEU A 47 17.63 2.31 -12.33
N LYS A 48 18.12 3.52 -12.24
CA LYS A 48 17.87 4.62 -13.18
C LYS A 48 19.20 5.27 -13.54
N ILE A 49 19.56 5.23 -14.82
CA ILE A 49 20.61 6.07 -15.39
C ILE A 49 19.95 7.35 -15.88
N PHE A 50 20.56 8.49 -15.62
CA PHE A 50 20.05 9.79 -16.06
C PHE A 50 20.12 9.91 -17.58
N ALA A 51 19.27 10.76 -18.18
CA ALA A 51 19.16 10.93 -19.61
C ALA A 51 20.46 11.39 -20.29
N ASP A 52 21.32 12.10 -19.53
CA ASP A 52 22.64 12.58 -20.00
C ASP A 52 23.73 11.49 -19.95
N GLY A 53 23.41 10.30 -19.42
CA GLY A 53 24.35 9.20 -19.28
C GLY A 53 25.51 9.44 -18.31
N LYS A 54 25.51 10.53 -17.53
CA LYS A 54 26.63 10.94 -16.67
C LYS A 54 26.52 10.49 -15.22
N GLY A 55 25.38 9.96 -14.84
CA GLY A 55 25.12 9.46 -13.50
C GLY A 55 23.82 8.70 -13.41
N GLY A 56 23.54 8.23 -12.19
CA GLY A 56 22.32 7.49 -11.92
C GLY A 56 22.15 7.18 -10.45
N TYR A 57 21.16 6.37 -10.15
CA TYR A 57 20.99 5.80 -8.82
C TYR A 57 20.38 4.41 -8.90
N CYS A 58 20.63 3.62 -7.87
CA CYS A 58 19.94 2.37 -7.62
C CYS A 58 19.38 2.35 -6.20
N GLN A 59 18.34 1.54 -6.02
CA GLN A 59 17.65 1.39 -4.74
C GLN A 59 17.20 -0.05 -4.57
N ASN A 60 17.43 -0.60 -3.38
CA ASN A 60 16.90 -1.88 -2.94
C ASN A 60 15.70 -1.61 -2.03
N TRP A 61 14.49 -2.02 -2.46
CA TRP A 61 13.25 -1.81 -1.71
C TRP A 61 13.12 -2.70 -0.47
N ARG A 62 13.83 -3.83 -0.43
CA ARG A 62 13.82 -4.72 0.73
C ARG A 62 14.61 -4.15 1.89
N THR A 63 15.80 -3.64 1.61
CA THR A 63 16.70 -3.09 2.64
C THR A 63 16.48 -1.59 2.87
N GLY A 64 15.80 -0.91 1.95
CA GLY A 64 15.67 0.55 1.92
C GLY A 64 16.94 1.27 1.45
N ALA A 65 18.03 0.55 1.19
CA ALA A 65 19.31 1.12 0.82
C ALA A 65 19.25 1.76 -0.58
N ARG A 66 19.89 2.92 -0.71
CA ARG A 66 19.97 3.68 -1.97
C ARG A 66 21.39 4.19 -2.19
N LYS A 67 21.84 4.10 -3.44
CA LYS A 67 23.16 4.62 -3.86
C LYS A 67 23.06 5.38 -5.17
N SER A 68 23.68 6.55 -5.20
CA SER A 68 23.90 7.33 -6.43
C SER A 68 25.32 7.08 -6.94
N PHE A 69 25.49 7.09 -8.24
CA PHE A 69 26.79 6.92 -8.90
C PHE A 69 26.95 7.93 -10.05
N PHE A 70 28.18 8.30 -10.37
CA PHE A 70 28.52 9.28 -11.39
C PHE A 70 29.79 8.87 -12.10
N LEU A 71 30.00 9.37 -13.33
CA LEU A 71 31.26 9.31 -14.02
C LEU A 71 32.32 10.22 -13.36
N GLU A 72 33.57 9.94 -13.58
CA GLU A 72 34.67 10.74 -13.09
C GLU A 72 34.54 12.20 -13.57
N GLY A 73 34.69 13.16 -12.63
CA GLY A 73 34.52 14.60 -12.93
C GLY A 73 33.07 15.11 -13.04
N GLU A 74 32.08 14.25 -13.05
CA GLU A 74 30.67 14.64 -13.25
C GLU A 74 29.82 14.62 -11.96
N GLY A 75 30.40 14.22 -10.83
CA GLY A 75 29.66 14.03 -9.54
C GLY A 75 29.16 15.32 -8.87
N GLN A 76 29.47 16.49 -9.39
CA GLN A 76 28.87 17.75 -8.97
C GLN A 76 27.74 18.08 -9.95
N ALA A 77 26.48 17.90 -9.51
CA ALA A 77 25.33 18.40 -10.25
C ALA A 77 25.54 19.90 -10.51
N LYS A 78 25.77 20.29 -11.77
CA LYS A 78 25.74 21.70 -12.14
C LYS A 78 24.43 22.29 -11.65
N PRO A 79 24.42 23.39 -10.89
CA PRO A 79 23.18 23.99 -10.42
C PRO A 79 22.33 24.32 -11.66
N LEU A 80 21.15 23.72 -11.72
CA LEU A 80 20.19 23.97 -12.78
C LEU A 80 20.03 25.48 -12.96
N ASN A 81 20.10 25.97 -14.20
CA ASN A 81 19.85 27.38 -14.45
C ASN A 81 18.36 27.74 -14.18
N LYS A 82 18.06 29.03 -14.06
CA LYS A 82 16.72 29.51 -13.71
C LYS A 82 15.64 28.98 -14.67
N ARG A 83 15.92 28.91 -15.96
CA ARG A 83 14.98 28.43 -16.98
C ARG A 83 14.71 26.93 -16.85
N GLU A 84 15.73 26.13 -16.59
CA GLU A 84 15.60 24.68 -16.36
C GLU A 84 14.81 24.38 -15.11
N ARG A 85 15.08 25.09 -13.99
CA ARG A 85 14.28 24.97 -12.74
C ARG A 85 12.81 25.29 -12.99
N GLN A 86 12.54 26.36 -13.71
CA GLN A 86 11.16 26.76 -14.04
C GLN A 86 10.46 25.73 -14.94
N ARG A 87 11.18 25.16 -15.93
CA ARG A 87 10.63 24.09 -16.78
C ARG A 87 10.28 22.86 -15.97
N ILE A 88 11.22 22.37 -15.16
CA ILE A 88 10.99 21.21 -14.27
C ILE A 88 9.81 21.45 -13.33
N GLU A 89 9.75 22.61 -12.72
CA GLU A 89 8.66 22.96 -11.79
C GLU A 89 7.31 23.05 -12.54
N ARG A 90 7.28 23.61 -13.77
CA ARG A 90 6.05 23.64 -14.59
C ARG A 90 5.59 22.24 -14.98
N GLU A 91 6.50 21.36 -15.39
CA GLU A 91 6.19 19.97 -15.72
C GLU A 91 5.71 19.20 -14.48
N ARG A 92 6.35 19.42 -13.34
CA ARG A 92 5.93 18.83 -12.06
C ARG A 92 4.50 19.25 -11.69
N ARG A 93 4.19 20.55 -11.77
CA ARG A 93 2.84 21.09 -11.51
C ARG A 93 1.81 20.52 -12.49
N LYS A 94 2.16 20.42 -13.77
CA LYS A 94 1.30 19.79 -14.76
C LYS A 94 0.98 18.34 -14.43
N ARG A 95 2.00 17.54 -14.13
CA ARG A 95 1.82 16.12 -13.72
C ARG A 95 1.00 15.99 -12.45
N GLN A 96 1.22 16.86 -11.47
CA GLN A 96 0.43 16.88 -10.23
C GLN A 96 -1.04 17.22 -10.51
N ALA A 97 -1.33 18.23 -11.35
CA ALA A 97 -2.68 18.59 -11.72
C ALA A 97 -3.40 17.46 -12.49
N GLU A 98 -2.71 16.82 -13.44
CA GLU A 98 -3.24 15.65 -14.17
C GLU A 98 -3.55 14.48 -13.22
N GLN A 99 -2.66 14.22 -12.26
CA GLN A 99 -2.87 13.17 -11.26
C GLN A 99 -4.05 13.50 -10.34
N ALA A 100 -4.15 14.75 -9.87
CA ALA A 100 -5.27 15.22 -9.05
C ALA A 100 -6.60 15.09 -9.81
N ALA A 101 -6.65 15.49 -11.08
CA ALA A 101 -7.86 15.35 -11.90
C ALA A 101 -8.28 13.88 -12.08
N LYS A 102 -7.33 12.96 -12.28
CA LYS A 102 -7.61 11.51 -12.33
C LYS A 102 -8.15 10.99 -11.00
N GLN A 103 -7.59 11.44 -9.89
CA GLN A 103 -8.06 11.05 -8.54
C GLN A 103 -9.46 11.61 -8.26
N ASP A 104 -9.78 12.82 -8.69
CA ASP A 104 -11.12 13.39 -8.54
C ASP A 104 -12.17 12.65 -9.38
N GLN A 105 -11.82 12.25 -10.59
CA GLN A 105 -12.69 11.37 -11.40
C GLN A 105 -12.89 10.01 -10.73
N ALA A 106 -11.83 9.43 -10.17
CA ALA A 106 -11.93 8.18 -9.43
C ALA A 106 -12.81 8.33 -8.17
N ALA A 107 -12.70 9.45 -7.45
CA ALA A 107 -13.55 9.74 -6.30
C ALA A 107 -15.04 9.84 -6.67
N LYS A 108 -15.38 10.52 -7.76
CA LYS A 108 -16.76 10.56 -8.28
C LYS A 108 -17.29 9.17 -8.61
N ARG A 109 -16.48 8.34 -9.27
CA ARG A 109 -16.83 6.94 -9.56
C ARG A 109 -16.99 6.12 -8.28
N ALA A 110 -16.08 6.29 -7.31
CA ALA A 110 -16.16 5.62 -6.01
C ALA A 110 -17.50 5.93 -5.31
N LEU A 111 -17.87 7.21 -5.27
CA LEU A 111 -19.13 7.65 -4.68
C LEU A 111 -20.34 7.05 -5.37
N SER A 112 -20.40 7.05 -6.72
CA SER A 112 -21.49 6.44 -7.48
C SER A 112 -21.62 4.95 -7.18
N ILE A 113 -20.50 4.20 -7.26
CA ILE A 113 -20.50 2.75 -6.95
C ILE A 113 -20.97 2.49 -5.51
N TRP A 114 -20.51 3.31 -4.56
CA TRP A 114 -20.89 3.20 -3.15
C TRP A 114 -22.39 3.47 -2.92
N GLN A 115 -22.96 4.47 -3.58
CA GLN A 115 -24.37 4.83 -3.48
C GLN A 115 -25.30 3.74 -4.06
N GLU A 116 -24.89 3.11 -5.16
CA GLU A 116 -25.62 2.02 -5.81
C GLU A 116 -25.54 0.69 -5.02
N ALA A 117 -24.53 0.54 -4.18
CA ALA A 117 -24.29 -0.68 -3.43
C ALA A 117 -25.26 -0.85 -2.26
N LYS A 118 -25.67 -2.10 -2.02
CA LYS A 118 -26.60 -2.47 -0.93
C LYS A 118 -25.82 -2.83 0.34
N PRO A 119 -26.39 -2.68 1.54
CA PRO A 119 -25.76 -3.20 2.76
C PRO A 119 -25.37 -4.65 2.60
N ALA A 120 -24.18 -5.02 3.06
CA ALA A 120 -23.73 -6.39 3.04
C ALA A 120 -24.47 -7.22 4.09
N THR A 121 -24.66 -8.51 3.80
CA THR A 121 -25.26 -9.48 4.70
C THR A 121 -24.20 -10.47 5.18
N GLU A 122 -24.42 -11.09 6.33
CA GLU A 122 -23.45 -11.99 6.99
C GLU A 122 -23.13 -13.25 6.19
N ASN A 123 -23.98 -13.62 5.21
CA ASN A 123 -23.79 -14.80 4.37
C ASN A 123 -22.81 -14.60 3.20
N HIS A 124 -22.16 -13.43 3.09
CA HIS A 124 -21.13 -13.23 2.07
C HIS A 124 -19.95 -14.19 2.29
N PRO A 125 -19.47 -14.93 1.27
CA PRO A 125 -18.46 -15.99 1.44
C PRO A 125 -17.18 -15.55 2.16
N TYR A 126 -16.72 -14.31 1.94
CA TYR A 126 -15.58 -13.76 2.67
C TYR A 126 -15.86 -13.57 4.16
N LEU A 127 -17.06 -13.05 4.52
CA LEU A 127 -17.44 -12.82 5.91
C LEU A 127 -17.60 -14.14 6.66
N VAL A 128 -18.25 -15.12 6.03
CA VAL A 128 -18.38 -16.48 6.59
C VAL A 128 -17.01 -17.11 6.81
N ARG A 129 -16.11 -17.08 5.81
CA ARG A 129 -14.76 -17.65 5.92
C ARG A 129 -13.93 -16.97 7.00
N LYS A 130 -14.06 -15.66 7.18
CA LYS A 130 -13.33 -14.88 8.18
C LYS A 130 -14.06 -14.79 9.53
N GLN A 131 -15.28 -15.36 9.65
CA GLN A 131 -16.13 -15.34 10.86
C GLN A 131 -16.32 -13.93 11.42
N ILE A 132 -16.58 -12.96 10.57
CA ILE A 132 -16.78 -11.55 10.93
C ILE A 132 -18.11 -11.02 10.38
N LYS A 133 -18.62 -9.97 11.01
CA LYS A 133 -19.81 -9.25 10.57
C LYS A 133 -19.51 -8.27 9.43
N PRO A 134 -20.55 -7.79 8.71
CA PRO A 134 -20.37 -6.80 7.63
C PRO A 134 -19.77 -5.46 8.06
N ASN A 135 -19.99 -5.02 9.29
CA ASN A 135 -19.41 -3.80 9.89
C ASN A 135 -19.52 -2.55 8.99
N GLY A 136 -20.64 -2.39 8.29
CA GLY A 136 -20.88 -1.24 7.41
C GLY A 136 -20.40 -1.43 5.97
N ALA A 137 -19.81 -2.55 5.61
CA ALA A 137 -19.49 -2.88 4.23
C ALA A 137 -20.76 -3.01 3.37
N ARG A 138 -20.64 -2.80 2.06
CA ARG A 138 -21.75 -2.93 1.11
C ARG A 138 -21.43 -3.97 0.04
N LEU A 139 -22.47 -4.50 -0.58
CA LEU A 139 -22.38 -5.41 -1.73
C LEU A 139 -22.65 -4.67 -3.02
N GLY A 140 -21.81 -4.90 -4.02
CA GLY A 140 -21.96 -4.29 -5.33
C GLY A 140 -21.23 -5.05 -6.42
N ARG A 141 -21.32 -4.47 -7.63
CA ARG A 141 -20.58 -4.97 -8.79
C ARG A 141 -19.24 -4.28 -8.89
N TRP A 142 -18.17 -5.06 -9.14
CA TRP A 142 -16.85 -4.53 -9.37
C TRP A 142 -16.45 -4.71 -10.82
N ARG A 143 -16.07 -3.61 -11.49
CA ARG A 143 -15.70 -3.62 -12.90
C ARG A 143 -14.23 -3.27 -13.08
N ARG A 144 -13.52 -4.08 -13.86
CA ARG A 144 -12.12 -3.88 -14.24
C ARG A 144 -11.92 -3.95 -15.73
N LEU A 145 -11.20 -2.98 -16.28
CA LEU A 145 -10.67 -3.09 -17.62
C LEU A 145 -9.47 -4.03 -17.58
N ILE A 146 -9.50 -5.05 -18.39
CA ILE A 146 -8.42 -6.03 -18.56
C ILE A 146 -8.02 -6.07 -20.04
N GLN A 147 -6.84 -6.60 -20.32
CA GLN A 147 -6.49 -7.03 -21.67
C GLN A 147 -6.65 -8.56 -21.73
N ASP A 148 -7.34 -9.05 -22.74
CA ASP A 148 -7.42 -10.47 -23.01
C ASP A 148 -6.08 -11.00 -23.56
N LYS A 149 -5.99 -12.30 -23.77
CA LYS A 149 -4.78 -12.97 -24.31
C LYS A 149 -4.41 -12.48 -25.73
N GLY A 150 -5.35 -11.89 -26.45
CA GLY A 150 -5.16 -11.30 -27.78
C GLY A 150 -4.82 -9.80 -27.74
N GLY A 151 -4.69 -9.20 -26.55
CA GLY A 151 -4.41 -7.76 -26.39
C GLY A 151 -5.63 -6.85 -26.49
N ASN A 152 -6.85 -7.40 -26.70
CA ASN A 152 -8.07 -6.61 -26.78
C ASN A 152 -8.52 -6.16 -25.39
N ARG A 153 -9.11 -4.96 -25.31
CA ARG A 153 -9.68 -4.46 -24.07
C ARG A 153 -11.04 -5.11 -23.80
N ALA A 154 -11.18 -5.70 -22.64
CA ALA A 154 -12.44 -6.26 -22.15
C ALA A 154 -12.78 -5.71 -20.76
N THR A 155 -14.07 -5.66 -20.44
CA THR A 155 -14.53 -5.30 -19.10
C THR A 155 -14.86 -6.58 -18.33
N LEU A 156 -14.08 -6.87 -17.32
CA LEU A 156 -14.38 -7.91 -16.36
C LEU A 156 -15.37 -7.34 -15.32
N THR A 157 -16.46 -8.06 -15.07
CA THR A 157 -17.42 -7.73 -14.00
C THR A 157 -17.44 -8.85 -12.97
N ILE A 158 -17.25 -8.47 -11.70
CA ILE A 158 -17.31 -9.38 -10.55
C ILE A 158 -18.55 -9.01 -9.76
N GLU A 159 -19.48 -9.94 -9.67
CA GLU A 159 -20.71 -9.80 -8.90
C GLU A 159 -20.45 -10.05 -7.41
N ASN A 160 -21.32 -9.52 -6.55
CA ASN A 160 -21.26 -9.70 -5.10
C ASN A 160 -19.89 -9.34 -4.49
N ALA A 161 -19.20 -8.32 -5.00
CA ALA A 161 -18.01 -7.81 -4.36
C ALA A 161 -18.40 -7.06 -3.07
N LEU A 162 -17.68 -7.34 -1.99
CA LEU A 162 -17.79 -6.58 -0.74
C LEU A 162 -17.01 -5.28 -0.92
N LEU A 163 -17.69 -4.15 -0.80
CA LEU A 163 -17.13 -2.83 -1.04
C LEU A 163 -16.82 -2.13 0.29
N LEU A 164 -15.64 -1.58 0.40
CA LEU A 164 -15.16 -0.83 1.56
C LEU A 164 -14.78 0.59 1.11
N PRO A 165 -15.30 1.64 1.76
CA PRO A 165 -14.99 3.01 1.35
C PRO A 165 -13.66 3.47 1.92
N LEU A 166 -12.89 4.19 1.12
CA LEU A 166 -11.68 4.88 1.55
C LEU A 166 -11.97 6.38 1.63
N PHE A 167 -11.96 6.90 2.84
CA PHE A 167 -12.19 8.32 3.11
C PHE A 167 -10.88 9.09 3.22
N ASP A 168 -10.90 10.32 2.74
CA ASP A 168 -9.86 11.28 3.11
C ASP A 168 -10.11 11.86 4.53
N PRO A 169 -9.16 12.61 5.09
CA PRO A 169 -9.36 13.25 6.38
C PRO A 169 -10.57 14.20 6.46
N SER A 170 -11.12 14.70 5.37
CA SER A 170 -12.35 15.51 5.39
C SER A 170 -13.63 14.68 5.52
N GLY A 171 -13.56 13.36 5.40
CA GLY A 171 -14.70 12.45 5.39
C GLY A 171 -15.32 12.25 4.00
N THR A 172 -14.60 12.61 2.94
CA THR A 172 -15.02 12.41 1.56
C THR A 172 -14.52 11.07 1.04
N ILE A 173 -15.39 10.28 0.36
CA ILE A 173 -14.99 9.05 -0.31
C ILE A 173 -14.09 9.39 -1.49
N ARG A 174 -12.85 8.90 -1.47
CA ARG A 174 -11.85 9.12 -2.52
C ARG A 174 -11.58 7.86 -3.34
N SER A 175 -11.81 6.69 -2.76
CA SER A 175 -11.55 5.40 -3.39
C SER A 175 -12.44 4.31 -2.78
N LEU A 176 -12.38 3.12 -3.36
CA LEU A 176 -12.99 1.90 -2.82
C LEU A 176 -11.98 0.75 -2.86
N GLN A 177 -12.03 -0.12 -1.87
CA GLN A 177 -11.50 -1.47 -1.96
C GLN A 177 -12.68 -2.43 -2.21
N ALA A 178 -12.49 -3.37 -3.13
CA ALA A 178 -13.39 -4.49 -3.32
C ALA A 178 -12.74 -5.76 -2.76
N ILE A 179 -13.51 -6.58 -2.05
CA ILE A 179 -13.13 -7.93 -1.64
C ILE A 179 -14.07 -8.90 -2.36
N PHE A 180 -13.51 -9.84 -3.09
CA PHE A 180 -14.28 -10.78 -3.88
C PHE A 180 -14.72 -11.97 -3.04
N PRO A 181 -15.80 -12.66 -3.41
CA PRO A 181 -16.26 -13.86 -2.71
C PRO A 181 -15.18 -14.93 -2.60
N ALA A 182 -14.35 -15.06 -3.65
CA ALA A 182 -13.19 -15.97 -3.72
C ALA A 182 -12.07 -15.32 -4.55
N LYS A 183 -10.89 -15.93 -4.56
CA LYS A 183 -9.78 -15.54 -5.44
C LYS A 183 -10.24 -15.63 -6.90
N HIS A 184 -10.15 -14.49 -7.62
CA HIS A 184 -10.62 -14.44 -9.00
C HIS A 184 -9.58 -15.02 -9.96
N PRO A 185 -9.94 -15.97 -10.82
CA PRO A 185 -8.98 -16.73 -11.64
C PRO A 185 -8.19 -15.86 -12.64
N VAL A 186 -8.82 -14.79 -13.17
CA VAL A 186 -8.15 -13.89 -14.13
C VAL A 186 -7.29 -12.83 -13.43
N LEU A 187 -7.72 -12.35 -12.26
CA LEU A 187 -6.98 -11.34 -11.49
C LEU A 187 -5.98 -11.95 -10.51
N GLU A 188 -6.07 -13.27 -10.26
CA GLU A 188 -5.24 -14.05 -9.34
C GLU A 188 -5.19 -13.48 -7.90
N ARG A 189 -6.24 -12.73 -7.51
CA ARG A 189 -6.39 -12.08 -6.21
C ARG A 189 -7.84 -12.04 -5.77
N ASP A 190 -8.07 -11.85 -4.49
CA ASP A 190 -9.39 -11.72 -3.87
C ASP A 190 -9.71 -10.28 -3.44
N LYS A 191 -8.77 -9.35 -3.60
CA LYS A 191 -8.93 -7.93 -3.24
C LYS A 191 -8.46 -7.04 -4.39
N ASP A 192 -9.11 -5.89 -4.57
CA ASP A 192 -8.73 -4.92 -5.57
C ASP A 192 -9.04 -3.49 -5.12
N PHE A 193 -8.27 -2.51 -5.58
CA PHE A 193 -8.55 -1.10 -5.36
C PHE A 193 -9.08 -0.43 -6.62
N LEU A 194 -9.90 0.60 -6.43
CA LEU A 194 -10.39 1.39 -7.55
C LEU A 194 -9.21 2.05 -8.29
N PRO A 195 -9.07 1.81 -9.59
CA PRO A 195 -7.99 2.41 -10.37
C PRO A 195 -7.97 3.93 -10.28
N ALA A 196 -6.77 4.50 -10.15
CA ALA A 196 -6.50 5.92 -10.00
C ALA A 196 -7.05 6.58 -8.71
N GLY A 197 -7.67 5.82 -7.79
CA GLY A 197 -8.27 6.37 -6.57
C GLY A 197 -7.27 6.87 -5.51
N GLY A 198 -5.98 6.53 -5.66
CA GLY A 198 -5.00 6.79 -4.60
C GLY A 198 -5.23 5.91 -3.37
N LEU A 199 -4.28 5.94 -2.43
CA LEU A 199 -4.38 5.21 -1.18
C LEU A 199 -3.78 6.00 -0.01
N ALA A 200 -2.73 6.79 -0.27
CA ALA A 200 -1.96 7.47 0.76
C ALA A 200 -2.84 8.39 1.62
N GLY A 201 -2.85 8.14 2.93
CA GLY A 201 -3.61 8.91 3.90
C GLY A 201 -5.12 8.61 3.92
N LEU A 202 -5.62 7.74 3.03
CA LEU A 202 -7.01 7.33 3.06
C LEU A 202 -7.22 6.27 4.15
N LEU A 203 -8.38 6.33 4.79
CA LEU A 203 -8.75 5.47 5.90
C LEU A 203 -10.23 5.12 5.87
N TRP A 204 -10.60 4.08 6.60
CA TRP A 204 -11.95 3.79 7.02
C TRP A 204 -11.96 3.46 8.52
N TRP A 205 -13.13 3.29 9.12
CA TRP A 205 -13.24 2.92 10.52
C TRP A 205 -14.47 2.07 10.78
N ILE A 206 -14.37 1.24 11.81
CA ILE A 206 -15.45 0.41 12.37
C ILE A 206 -15.66 0.86 13.82
N GLY A 207 -16.91 0.90 14.24
CA GLY A 207 -17.30 1.26 15.61
C GLY A 207 -17.48 2.76 15.84
N GLN A 208 -18.13 3.07 16.95
CA GLN A 208 -18.40 4.44 17.40
C GLN A 208 -17.22 4.97 18.21
N ARG A 209 -17.10 6.30 18.30
CA ARG A 209 -16.18 6.93 19.23
C ARG A 209 -16.77 6.88 20.64
N SER A 210 -15.92 6.65 21.64
CA SER A 210 -16.35 6.76 23.04
C SER A 210 -16.54 8.20 23.50
N ASN A 211 -15.87 9.14 22.80
CA ASN A 211 -15.79 10.57 23.15
C ASN A 211 -15.24 10.82 24.58
N GLN A 212 -14.59 9.81 25.19
CA GLN A 212 -13.95 9.94 26.50
C GLN A 212 -12.49 10.36 26.34
N PRO A 213 -11.98 11.24 27.21
CA PRO A 213 -10.55 11.52 27.25
C PRO A 213 -9.75 10.22 27.47
N GLY A 214 -8.69 10.03 26.68
CA GLY A 214 -7.86 8.82 26.80
C GLY A 214 -8.50 7.55 26.18
N GLU A 215 -9.54 7.70 25.35
CA GLU A 215 -10.12 6.54 24.66
C GLU A 215 -9.03 5.74 23.94
N THR A 216 -9.16 4.41 23.94
CA THR A 216 -8.30 3.54 23.15
C THR A 216 -8.89 3.35 21.76
N VAL A 217 -8.06 3.56 20.75
CA VAL A 217 -8.41 3.30 19.35
C VAL A 217 -7.35 2.40 18.73
N LEU A 218 -7.79 1.50 17.85
CA LEU A 218 -6.92 0.56 17.17
C LEU A 218 -6.72 1.01 15.72
N ILE A 219 -5.55 0.69 15.16
CA ILE A 219 -5.27 0.89 13.73
C ILE A 219 -4.80 -0.44 13.17
N ALA A 220 -5.51 -0.97 12.19
CA ALA A 220 -5.21 -2.25 11.54
C ALA A 220 -4.95 -2.06 10.04
N GLU A 221 -4.26 -3.02 9.42
CA GLU A 221 -4.04 -2.99 7.97
C GLU A 221 -5.31 -3.38 7.23
N GLY A 222 -5.89 -4.55 7.53
CA GLY A 222 -6.93 -5.17 6.74
C GLY A 222 -8.31 -5.17 7.37
N PHE A 223 -9.34 -5.44 6.55
CA PHE A 223 -10.74 -5.45 7.00
C PHE A 223 -11.04 -6.58 7.99
N ALA A 224 -10.52 -7.81 7.76
CA ALA A 224 -10.78 -8.92 8.67
C ALA A 224 -10.20 -8.63 10.05
N THR A 225 -8.95 -8.18 10.10
CA THR A 225 -8.29 -7.76 11.36
C THR A 225 -9.08 -6.67 12.07
N ALA A 226 -9.50 -5.62 11.33
CA ALA A 226 -10.25 -4.50 11.91
C ALA A 226 -11.62 -4.93 12.46
N ALA A 227 -12.36 -5.75 11.71
CA ALA A 227 -13.66 -6.28 12.13
C ALA A 227 -13.53 -7.18 13.37
N THR A 228 -12.59 -8.13 13.35
CA THR A 228 -12.32 -9.02 14.49
C THR A 228 -11.99 -8.22 15.76
N LEU A 229 -11.07 -7.28 15.66
CA LEU A 229 -10.68 -6.47 16.82
C LEU A 229 -11.84 -5.63 17.36
N HIS A 230 -12.65 -5.03 16.47
CA HIS A 230 -13.84 -4.32 16.90
C HIS A 230 -14.86 -5.23 17.61
N GLU A 231 -15.13 -6.39 17.03
CA GLU A 231 -16.12 -7.35 17.56
C GLU A 231 -15.69 -7.95 18.90
N GLN A 232 -14.37 -8.14 19.12
CA GLN A 232 -13.84 -8.68 20.37
C GLN A 232 -13.66 -7.63 21.47
N THR A 233 -13.34 -6.39 21.11
CA THR A 233 -12.96 -5.37 22.10
C THR A 233 -14.01 -4.28 22.28
N GLY A 234 -14.93 -4.10 21.36
CA GLY A 234 -15.85 -2.96 21.28
C GLY A 234 -15.15 -1.63 20.92
N GLN A 235 -13.83 -1.63 20.79
CA GLN A 235 -13.05 -0.42 20.49
C GLN A 235 -13.26 0.02 19.04
N ARG A 236 -13.09 1.33 18.80
CA ARG A 236 -13.04 1.84 17.43
C ARG A 236 -11.77 1.42 16.75
N VAL A 237 -11.88 0.86 15.54
CA VAL A 237 -10.74 0.43 14.74
C VAL A 237 -10.68 1.23 13.45
N TYR A 238 -9.57 1.90 13.21
CA TYR A 238 -9.25 2.54 11.93
C TYR A 238 -8.52 1.55 11.03
N MET A 239 -8.83 1.56 9.76
CA MET A 239 -8.25 0.68 8.77
C MET A 239 -7.36 1.48 7.82
N ALA A 240 -6.13 1.05 7.65
CA ALA A 240 -5.12 1.68 6.79
C ALA A 240 -5.03 1.06 5.39
N PHE A 241 -5.65 -0.09 5.16
CA PHE A 241 -5.69 -0.86 3.92
C PHE A 241 -4.36 -1.49 3.48
N THR A 242 -3.21 -0.95 3.89
CA THR A 242 -1.87 -1.50 3.65
C THR A 242 -0.90 -1.10 4.76
N ALA A 243 0.13 -1.90 4.99
CA ALA A 243 1.20 -1.59 5.95
C ALA A 243 1.86 -0.22 5.67
N GLY A 244 2.10 0.09 4.38
CA GLY A 244 2.70 1.37 3.98
C GLY A 244 1.89 2.62 4.30
N ASN A 245 0.59 2.47 4.60
CA ASN A 245 -0.30 3.57 4.92
C ASN A 245 -0.53 3.75 6.45
N LEU A 246 -0.03 2.84 7.29
CA LEU A 246 -0.20 2.89 8.75
C LEU A 246 0.26 4.22 9.35
N LEU A 247 1.43 4.71 8.96
CA LEU A 247 1.97 5.98 9.46
C LEU A 247 1.08 7.18 9.10
N ALA A 248 0.60 7.26 7.86
CA ALA A 248 -0.25 8.36 7.40
C ALA A 248 -1.59 8.36 8.13
N VAL A 249 -2.20 7.18 8.31
CA VAL A 249 -3.44 7.01 9.09
C VAL A 249 -3.20 7.35 10.57
N GLY A 250 -2.11 6.85 11.16
CA GLY A 250 -1.74 7.15 12.54
C GLY A 250 -1.61 8.65 12.82
N ARG A 251 -0.97 9.40 11.92
CA ARG A 251 -0.87 10.86 12.01
C ARG A 251 -2.25 11.52 11.98
N THR A 252 -3.10 11.15 11.02
CA THR A 252 -4.47 11.66 10.93
C THR A 252 -5.29 11.35 12.19
N VAL A 253 -5.15 10.15 12.75
CA VAL A 253 -5.86 9.75 13.97
C VAL A 253 -5.32 10.56 15.16
N ARG A 254 -4.00 10.72 15.30
CA ARG A 254 -3.39 11.53 16.39
C ARG A 254 -3.80 12.98 16.32
N GLU A 255 -3.84 13.59 15.13
CA GLU A 255 -4.30 14.97 14.94
C GLU A 255 -5.76 15.18 15.39
N ARG A 256 -6.61 14.17 15.12
CA ARG A 256 -8.05 14.23 15.48
C ARG A 256 -8.34 13.83 16.92
N LEU A 257 -7.49 13.00 17.49
CA LEU A 257 -7.62 12.41 18.82
C LEU A 257 -6.30 12.59 19.60
N PRO A 258 -5.96 13.83 20.00
CA PRO A 258 -4.65 14.12 20.60
C PRO A 258 -4.37 13.33 21.89
N SER A 259 -5.40 13.01 22.67
CA SER A 259 -5.29 12.29 23.95
C SER A 259 -5.56 10.78 23.85
N ALA A 260 -5.89 10.25 22.68
CA ALA A 260 -6.22 8.83 22.55
C ALA A 260 -5.00 7.91 22.74
N ASN A 261 -5.24 6.76 23.31
CA ASN A 261 -4.29 5.65 23.32
C ASN A 261 -4.38 4.94 21.95
N ILE A 262 -3.40 5.14 21.10
CA ILE A 262 -3.35 4.54 19.75
C ILE A 262 -2.59 3.23 19.81
N VAL A 263 -3.21 2.12 19.40
CA VAL A 263 -2.58 0.81 19.30
C VAL A 263 -2.60 0.35 17.85
N PHE A 264 -1.44 0.09 17.27
CA PHE A 264 -1.31 -0.49 15.94
C PHE A 264 -1.37 -2.01 16.04
N ALA A 265 -2.39 -2.60 15.44
CA ALA A 265 -2.52 -4.05 15.32
C ALA A 265 -1.77 -4.51 14.07
N ALA A 266 -0.58 -5.05 14.26
CA ALA A 266 0.32 -5.46 13.19
C ALA A 266 -0.05 -6.83 12.63
N ASP A 267 0.16 -7.02 11.33
CA ASP A 267 0.17 -8.35 10.72
C ASP A 267 1.55 -8.98 10.95
N ASN A 268 1.58 -10.21 11.47
CA ASN A 268 2.81 -10.92 11.85
C ASN A 268 3.30 -11.84 10.72
N ASP A 269 3.89 -11.26 9.69
CA ASP A 269 4.37 -11.96 8.50
C ASP A 269 5.74 -12.63 8.73
N THR A 270 5.83 -13.57 9.66
CA THR A 270 7.10 -14.23 10.05
C THR A 270 7.79 -14.96 8.91
N LYS A 271 7.05 -15.34 7.86
CA LYS A 271 7.57 -15.99 6.65
C LYS A 271 8.19 -14.99 5.65
N THR A 272 8.00 -13.67 5.87
CA THR A 272 8.54 -12.62 5.01
C THR A 272 9.74 -11.95 5.70
N ALA A 273 10.87 -11.87 5.01
CA ALA A 273 12.08 -11.24 5.56
C ALA A 273 11.81 -9.81 6.03
N GLY A 274 12.25 -9.50 7.26
CA GLY A 274 12.06 -8.20 7.88
C GLY A 274 10.65 -7.96 8.44
N ASN A 275 9.73 -8.92 8.35
CA ASN A 275 8.36 -8.83 8.88
C ASN A 275 7.74 -7.43 8.64
N PRO A 276 7.42 -7.07 7.39
CA PRO A 276 7.13 -5.69 7.02
C PRO A 276 5.90 -5.11 7.73
N GLY A 277 4.89 -5.93 8.05
CA GLY A 277 3.71 -5.50 8.81
C GLY A 277 4.10 -5.00 10.19
N VAL A 278 4.87 -5.79 10.94
CA VAL A 278 5.37 -5.45 12.28
C VAL A 278 6.31 -4.24 12.23
N THR A 279 7.26 -4.24 11.29
CA THR A 279 8.22 -3.14 11.15
C THR A 279 7.52 -1.80 10.89
N LYS A 280 6.55 -1.77 9.98
CA LYS A 280 5.78 -0.56 9.67
C LYS A 280 4.86 -0.12 10.81
N ALA A 281 4.32 -1.05 11.57
CA ALA A 281 3.54 -0.73 12.77
C ALA A 281 4.41 -0.06 13.85
N TYR A 282 5.63 -0.55 14.10
CA TYR A 282 6.55 0.09 15.06
C TYR A 282 7.01 1.48 14.58
N GLU A 283 7.34 1.65 13.29
CA GLU A 283 7.66 2.95 12.71
C GLU A 283 6.51 3.95 12.90
N ALA A 284 5.28 3.51 12.66
CA ALA A 284 4.09 4.35 12.80
C ALA A 284 3.81 4.70 14.26
N ALA A 285 3.89 3.72 15.17
CA ALA A 285 3.67 3.89 16.60
C ALA A 285 4.67 4.87 17.20
N ALA A 286 5.96 4.71 16.89
CA ALA A 286 7.01 5.63 17.36
C ALA A 286 6.76 7.08 16.90
N ALA A 287 6.29 7.27 15.67
CA ALA A 287 6.04 8.60 15.10
C ALA A 287 4.85 9.34 15.70
N VAL A 288 3.88 8.62 16.30
CA VAL A 288 2.64 9.21 16.81
C VAL A 288 2.46 9.03 18.33
N GLY A 289 3.43 8.47 19.03
CA GLY A 289 3.33 8.16 20.46
C GLY A 289 2.24 7.10 20.71
N GLY A 290 2.23 6.04 19.93
CA GLY A 290 1.35 4.89 20.07
C GLY A 290 2.10 3.65 20.55
N SER A 291 1.40 2.52 20.61
CA SER A 291 1.94 1.18 20.91
C SER A 291 1.63 0.21 19.79
N VAL A 292 2.22 -0.98 19.83
CA VAL A 292 2.01 -2.05 18.84
C VAL A 292 1.52 -3.31 19.54
N ALA A 293 0.48 -3.92 19.00
CA ALA A 293 0.04 -5.27 19.34
C ALA A 293 0.37 -6.19 18.15
N VAL A 294 0.95 -7.35 18.46
CA VAL A 294 1.34 -8.35 17.45
C VAL A 294 0.66 -9.66 17.81
N PRO A 295 -0.03 -10.35 16.88
CA PRO A 295 -0.61 -11.64 17.20
C PRO A 295 0.50 -12.68 17.49
N PRO A 296 0.28 -13.62 18.41
CA PRO A 296 1.31 -14.58 18.84
C PRO A 296 1.60 -15.66 17.78
N ILE A 297 0.81 -15.71 16.72
CA ILE A 297 0.96 -16.66 15.61
C ILE A 297 1.36 -15.92 14.32
N HIS A 298 1.75 -16.66 13.27
CA HIS A 298 1.88 -16.11 11.94
C HIS A 298 0.50 -15.68 11.39
N GLY A 299 0.44 -14.53 10.74
CA GLY A 299 -0.79 -13.97 10.18
C GLY A 299 -1.31 -12.76 10.93
N ASP A 300 -2.59 -12.48 10.82
CA ASP A 300 -3.23 -11.33 11.42
C ASP A 300 -4.08 -11.70 12.68
N PHE A 301 -4.71 -10.73 13.34
CA PHE A 301 -5.56 -11.00 14.51
C PHE A 301 -6.85 -11.76 14.16
N ASN A 302 -7.31 -11.73 12.91
CA ASN A 302 -8.40 -12.59 12.49
C ASN A 302 -7.95 -14.05 12.39
N ASP A 303 -6.76 -14.30 11.85
CA ASP A 303 -6.19 -15.64 11.78
C ASP A 303 -5.96 -16.20 13.20
N TYR A 304 -5.51 -15.37 14.15
CA TYR A 304 -5.39 -15.74 15.55
C TYR A 304 -6.76 -16.06 16.20
N GLN A 305 -7.79 -15.27 15.92
CA GLN A 305 -9.13 -15.53 16.41
C GLN A 305 -9.73 -16.83 15.84
N LEU A 306 -9.51 -17.10 14.55
CA LEU A 306 -9.93 -18.35 13.94
C LEU A 306 -9.21 -19.56 14.54
N PHE A 307 -7.94 -19.43 14.85
CA PHE A 307 -7.18 -20.45 15.58
C PHE A 307 -7.78 -20.73 16.98
N LEU A 308 -8.13 -19.69 17.74
CA LEU A 308 -8.76 -19.82 19.06
C LEU A 308 -10.14 -20.47 18.97
N ASN A 309 -10.89 -20.26 17.89
CA ASN A 309 -12.20 -20.88 17.67
C ASN A 309 -12.12 -22.35 17.23
N GLY A 310 -10.94 -22.97 17.26
CA GLY A 310 -10.74 -24.39 16.90
C GLY A 310 -10.53 -24.61 15.40
N GLY A 311 -10.34 -23.55 14.63
CA GLY A 311 -9.83 -23.62 13.25
C GLY A 311 -8.34 -23.96 13.29
N GLY A 312 -7.94 -25.13 12.74
CA GLY A 312 -6.51 -25.44 12.58
C GLY A 312 -5.80 -24.37 11.74
N TYR A 313 -4.46 -24.32 11.86
CA TYR A 313 -3.64 -23.40 11.04
C TYR A 313 -4.06 -23.46 9.57
N VAL A 314 -4.49 -22.34 9.00
CA VAL A 314 -4.59 -22.19 7.55
C VAL A 314 -3.18 -21.89 7.06
N GLU A 315 -2.51 -22.89 6.46
CA GLU A 315 -1.19 -22.75 5.83
C GLU A 315 -1.18 -21.76 4.65
#